data_a44c078acf1629749ea22f1d4903cdde
#
_entry.id   a44c078acf1629749ea22f1d4903cdde
#
_cell.length_a   1.000
_cell.length_b   1.000
_cell.length_c   1.000
_cell.angle_alpha   90.00
_cell.angle_beta   90.00
_cell.angle_gamma   90.00
#
_symmetry.space_group_name_H-M   'P 1'
#
loop_
_entity.id
_entity.type
_entity.pdbx_description
1 polymer ?
#
loop_
_entity_poly.entity_id
_entity_poly.type
_entity_poly.pdbx_seq_one_letter_code
_entity_poly.pdbx_strand_id
1 'polypeptide(L)'
;TLIVATAQIYTAPVDTKAPTVTAYKTNKATALTGWTNIGHTAADNPFKITKGGGDVTTKGSLQKKKLRTSIGEVSYSLEISLHQFDAPSIKRYLGANATTVDGITYAKSKPTAEHCALLIVIEDEGNVCFIHAGKADIVANGDFDASNIEDLVALPIKFEILEDKEKEK
;
A
#
# COMPACT_ATOMS: atom_id res chain seq x y z
N THR A 1 8.96 18.48 11.83
CA THR A 1 9.37 17.09 11.96
C THR A 1 8.10 16.25 12.09
N LEU A 2 7.93 15.19 11.31
CA LEU A 2 6.82 14.24 11.42
C LEU A 2 7.34 13.00 12.13
N ILE A 3 6.70 12.64 13.24
CA ILE A 3 6.90 11.35 13.91
C ILE A 3 5.65 10.53 13.62
N VAL A 4 5.82 9.27 13.24
CA VAL A 4 4.67 8.38 13.01
C VAL A 4 4.12 7.97 14.37
N ALA A 5 3.21 8.77 14.92
CA ALA A 5 2.51 8.44 16.17
C ALA A 5 1.44 7.37 15.90
N THR A 6 0.66 7.55 14.83
CA THR A 6 -0.27 6.54 14.33
C THR A 6 -0.26 6.53 12.80
N ALA A 7 -0.34 5.34 12.23
CA ALA A 7 -0.55 5.15 10.80
C ALA A 7 -1.70 4.18 10.57
N GLN A 8 -2.58 4.53 9.64
CA GLN A 8 -3.70 3.67 9.25
C GLN A 8 -3.72 3.54 7.74
N ILE A 9 -4.06 2.35 7.28
CA ILE A 9 -4.08 2.00 5.86
C ILE A 9 -5.50 1.66 5.47
N TYR A 10 -5.98 2.32 4.42
CA TYR A 10 -7.32 2.13 3.89
C TYR A 10 -7.25 1.69 2.44
N THR A 11 -8.21 0.87 2.05
CA THR A 11 -8.43 0.45 0.67
C THR A 11 -9.83 0.86 0.22
N ALA A 12 -9.98 1.11 -1.07
CA ALA A 12 -11.25 1.44 -1.70
C ALA A 12 -11.28 0.87 -3.13
N PRO A 13 -12.42 0.87 -3.82
CA PRO A 13 -12.44 0.57 -5.25
C PRO A 13 -11.45 1.43 -6.04
N VAL A 14 -10.88 0.86 -7.12
CA VAL A 14 -9.95 1.58 -8.01
C VAL A 14 -10.49 2.95 -8.39
N ASP A 15 -9.60 3.94 -8.49
CA ASP A 15 -9.90 5.35 -8.83
C ASP A 15 -10.75 6.11 -7.81
N THR A 16 -10.93 5.60 -6.60
CA THR A 16 -11.55 6.35 -5.50
C THR A 16 -10.67 7.54 -5.14
N LYS A 17 -11.25 8.73 -5.14
CA LYS A 17 -10.53 9.97 -4.81
C LYS A 17 -10.18 10.04 -3.34
N ALA A 18 -8.97 10.50 -3.04
CA ALA A 18 -8.57 10.77 -1.67
C ALA A 18 -9.43 11.88 -1.05
N PRO A 19 -9.78 11.77 0.24
CA PRO A 19 -10.39 12.87 0.97
C PRO A 19 -9.41 14.04 1.11
N THR A 20 -9.91 15.25 1.30
CA THR A 20 -9.05 16.38 1.64
C THR A 20 -8.68 16.33 3.13
N VAL A 21 -7.50 16.86 3.48
CA VAL A 21 -7.06 16.95 4.88
C VAL A 21 -8.04 17.75 5.72
N THR A 22 -8.62 18.80 5.15
CA THR A 22 -9.63 19.64 5.84
C THR A 22 -10.89 18.85 6.15
N ALA A 23 -11.44 18.11 5.18
CA ALA A 23 -12.62 17.26 5.40
C ALA A 23 -12.35 16.18 6.46
N TYR A 24 -11.18 15.57 6.41
CA TYR A 24 -10.76 14.56 7.39
C TYR A 24 -10.67 15.13 8.82
N LYS A 25 -10.05 16.30 8.99
CA LYS A 25 -9.98 16.97 10.29
C LYS A 25 -11.35 17.41 10.82
N THR A 26 -12.28 17.75 9.94
CA THR A 26 -13.64 18.15 10.32
C THR A 26 -14.48 16.96 10.77
N ASN A 27 -14.49 15.88 9.97
CA ASN A 27 -15.22 14.66 10.30
C ASN A 27 -14.59 13.45 9.59
N LYS A 28 -13.80 12.67 10.34
CA LYS A 28 -13.10 11.49 9.84
C LYS A 28 -14.04 10.46 9.19
N ALA A 29 -15.16 10.17 9.83
CA ALA A 29 -16.11 9.16 9.37
C ALA A 29 -16.72 9.53 7.99
N THR A 30 -17.11 10.78 7.82
CA THR A 30 -17.67 11.28 6.56
C THR A 30 -16.59 11.35 5.47
N ALA A 31 -15.40 11.82 5.81
CA ALA A 31 -14.29 11.94 4.86
C ALA A 31 -13.82 10.58 4.32
N LEU A 32 -13.89 9.54 5.15
CA LEU A 32 -13.51 8.17 4.79
C LEU A 32 -14.65 7.32 4.24
N THR A 33 -15.77 7.92 3.86
CA THR A 33 -16.87 7.19 3.23
C THR A 33 -16.39 6.50 1.95
N GLY A 34 -16.62 5.19 1.83
CA GLY A 34 -16.13 4.36 0.71
C GLY A 34 -14.72 3.81 0.90
N TRP A 35 -14.02 4.22 1.98
CA TRP A 35 -12.73 3.68 2.36
C TRP A 35 -12.87 2.64 3.49
N THR A 36 -12.21 1.52 3.34
CA THR A 36 -12.23 0.42 4.32
C THR A 36 -10.85 0.31 4.96
N ASN A 37 -10.78 0.34 6.29
CA ASN A 37 -9.53 0.09 7.01
C ASN A 37 -9.09 -1.35 6.79
N ILE A 38 -7.81 -1.55 6.50
CA ILE A 38 -7.26 -2.88 6.22
C ILE A 38 -7.10 -3.75 7.48
N GLY A 39 -7.17 -3.14 8.66
CA GLY A 39 -7.03 -3.80 9.95
C GLY A 39 -5.76 -3.43 10.69
N HIS A 40 -5.41 -4.24 11.69
CA HIS A 40 -4.23 -4.02 12.52
C HIS A 40 -2.95 -4.41 11.78
N THR A 41 -1.99 -3.49 11.73
CA THR A 41 -0.64 -3.72 11.21
C THR A 41 0.37 -3.82 12.34
N ALA A 42 1.52 -4.44 12.09
CA ALA A 42 2.59 -4.55 13.07
C ALA A 42 3.07 -3.16 13.55
N ALA A 43 3.22 -3.01 14.87
CA ALA A 43 3.67 -1.74 15.45
C ALA A 43 5.16 -1.48 15.23
N ASP A 44 5.97 -2.52 15.24
CA ASP A 44 7.43 -2.44 15.13
C ASP A 44 7.90 -2.03 13.73
N ASN A 45 7.11 -2.34 12.71
CA ASN A 45 7.39 -2.02 11.32
C ASN A 45 6.07 -1.78 10.57
N PRO A 46 5.38 -0.66 10.85
CA PRO A 46 3.99 -0.46 10.43
C PRO A 46 3.82 -0.46 8.91
N PHE A 47 4.78 0.08 8.18
CA PHE A 47 4.83 0.01 6.72
C PHE A 47 6.20 0.45 6.19
N LYS A 48 6.55 -0.05 5.01
CA LYS A 48 7.74 0.35 4.28
C LYS A 48 7.37 0.68 2.84
N ILE A 49 7.72 1.89 2.40
CA ILE A 49 7.60 2.29 1.00
C ILE A 49 8.95 2.08 0.33
N THR A 50 8.96 1.26 -0.71
CA THR A 50 10.15 0.97 -1.50
C THR A 50 10.02 1.64 -2.86
N LYS A 51 11.09 2.31 -3.28
CA LYS A 51 11.23 2.92 -4.61
C LYS A 51 12.18 2.06 -5.43
N GLY A 52 11.71 1.61 -6.59
CA GLY A 52 12.50 0.93 -7.60
C GLY A 52 12.71 1.80 -8.85
N GLY A 53 13.77 1.55 -9.62
CA GLY A 53 14.07 2.29 -10.84
C GLY A 53 14.49 3.75 -10.60
N GLY A 54 14.25 4.60 -11.58
CA GLY A 54 14.61 6.02 -11.49
C GLY A 54 16.09 6.29 -11.72
N ASP A 55 16.76 5.44 -12.48
CA ASP A 55 18.17 5.62 -12.81
C ASP A 55 18.40 6.95 -13.55
N VAL A 56 19.36 7.71 -13.05
CA VAL A 56 19.73 9.00 -13.64
C VAL A 56 20.77 8.81 -14.72
N THR A 57 20.38 9.04 -15.98
CA THR A 57 21.28 9.01 -17.11
C THR A 57 21.67 10.42 -17.51
N THR A 58 22.96 10.71 -17.52
CA THR A 58 23.49 11.99 -17.97
C THR A 58 24.13 11.84 -19.34
N LYS A 59 23.65 12.61 -20.31
CA LYS A 59 24.24 12.69 -21.64
C LYS A 59 25.05 13.98 -21.78
N GLY A 60 26.23 13.85 -22.36
CA GLY A 60 27.14 14.97 -22.62
C GLY A 60 27.59 15.02 -24.10
N SER A 61 28.30 16.08 -24.47
CA SER A 61 29.04 16.20 -25.73
C SER A 61 30.52 16.36 -25.44
N LEU A 62 31.35 16.35 -26.52
CA LEU A 62 32.77 16.60 -26.40
C LEU A 62 33.10 17.98 -25.79
N GLN A 63 32.20 18.95 -25.95
CA GLN A 63 32.37 20.33 -25.44
C GLN A 63 31.78 20.52 -24.04
N LYS A 64 30.76 19.68 -23.67
CA LYS A 64 30.12 19.72 -22.34
C LYS A 64 29.84 18.32 -21.82
N LYS A 65 30.46 17.96 -20.67
CA LYS A 65 30.32 16.63 -20.07
C LYS A 65 28.91 16.33 -19.53
N LYS A 66 28.12 17.34 -19.22
CA LYS A 66 26.74 17.21 -18.70
C LYS A 66 25.81 18.19 -19.42
N LEU A 67 25.14 17.73 -20.47
CA LEU A 67 24.20 18.53 -21.26
C LEU A 67 22.74 18.28 -20.84
N ARG A 68 22.39 17.04 -20.55
CA ARG A 68 21.03 16.65 -20.24
C ARG A 68 21.04 15.49 -19.26
N THR A 69 20.17 15.58 -18.27
CA THR A 69 19.87 14.49 -17.34
C THR A 69 18.49 13.93 -17.66
N SER A 70 18.38 12.63 -17.75
CA SER A 70 17.11 11.90 -17.89
C SER A 70 16.96 10.97 -16.69
N ILE A 71 15.77 10.94 -16.11
CA ILE A 71 15.40 10.03 -15.03
C ILE A 71 14.57 8.92 -15.66
N GLY A 72 14.92 7.66 -15.41
CA GLY A 72 14.16 6.49 -15.84
C GLY A 72 12.83 6.36 -15.09
N GLU A 73 12.00 5.42 -15.51
CA GLU A 73 10.74 5.12 -14.84
C GLU A 73 10.97 4.71 -13.39
N VAL A 74 10.05 5.12 -12.52
CA VAL A 74 10.07 4.85 -11.08
C VAL A 74 8.88 3.99 -10.74
N SER A 75 9.11 2.91 -9.99
CA SER A 75 8.07 2.10 -9.39
C SER A 75 8.05 2.29 -7.88
N TYR A 76 6.87 2.23 -7.28
CA TYR A 76 6.70 2.27 -5.84
C TYR A 76 5.93 1.05 -5.37
N SER A 77 6.30 0.54 -4.21
CA SER A 77 5.56 -0.51 -3.52
C SER A 77 5.49 -0.22 -2.04
N LEU A 78 4.41 -0.69 -1.41
CA LEU A 78 4.18 -0.61 0.03
C LEU A 78 4.18 -2.02 0.60
N GLU A 79 5.04 -2.29 1.57
CA GLU A 79 5.11 -3.55 2.30
C GLU A 79 4.51 -3.34 3.69
N ILE A 80 3.63 -4.25 4.10
CA ILE A 80 3.02 -4.25 5.43
C ILE A 80 2.87 -5.68 5.96
N SER A 81 2.76 -5.78 7.28
CA SER A 81 2.45 -7.02 7.99
C SER A 81 1.12 -6.86 8.71
N LEU A 82 0.12 -7.65 8.33
CA LEU A 82 -1.21 -7.63 8.95
C LEU A 82 -1.26 -8.62 10.11
N HIS A 83 -1.74 -8.15 11.27
CA HIS A 83 -2.02 -9.00 12.43
C HIS A 83 -3.50 -9.45 12.50
N GLN A 84 -4.28 -9.16 11.48
CA GLN A 84 -5.68 -9.54 11.40
C GLN A 84 -5.85 -10.77 10.51
N PHE A 85 -6.54 -11.79 11.05
CA PHE A 85 -6.75 -13.11 10.41
C PHE A 85 -8.22 -13.36 10.08
N ASP A 86 -8.91 -12.36 9.59
CA ASP A 86 -10.26 -12.53 9.04
C ASP A 86 -10.21 -13.03 7.59
N ALA A 87 -11.35 -13.50 7.08
CA ALA A 87 -11.45 -14.03 5.73
C ALA A 87 -10.98 -13.04 4.65
N PRO A 88 -11.30 -11.73 4.70
CA PRO A 88 -10.75 -10.75 3.78
C PRO A 88 -9.22 -10.64 3.80
N SER A 89 -8.61 -10.62 5.00
CA SER A 89 -7.15 -10.51 5.16
C SER A 89 -6.43 -11.75 4.64
N ILE A 90 -6.93 -12.94 4.97
CA ILE A 90 -6.40 -14.20 4.44
C ILE A 90 -6.53 -14.25 2.91
N LYS A 91 -7.66 -13.78 2.38
CA LYS A 91 -7.88 -13.70 0.94
C LYS A 91 -6.91 -12.76 0.23
N ARG A 92 -6.55 -11.64 0.84
CA ARG A 92 -5.50 -10.73 0.31
C ARG A 92 -4.16 -11.41 0.17
N TYR A 93 -3.80 -12.25 1.14
CA TYR A 93 -2.57 -13.03 1.09
C TYR A 93 -2.63 -14.17 0.07
N LEU A 94 -3.72 -14.93 0.02
CA LEU A 94 -3.87 -16.10 -0.86
C LEU A 94 -4.26 -15.75 -2.31
N GLY A 95 -4.70 -14.53 -2.56
CA GLY A 95 -5.14 -14.04 -3.86
C GLY A 95 -6.64 -13.73 -3.91
N ALA A 96 -7.01 -12.74 -4.71
CA ALA A 96 -8.40 -12.28 -4.83
C ALA A 96 -9.38 -13.37 -5.30
N ASN A 97 -8.91 -14.38 -6.03
CA ASN A 97 -9.69 -15.52 -6.50
C ASN A 97 -9.75 -16.68 -5.50
N ALA A 98 -9.21 -16.55 -4.29
CA ALA A 98 -9.40 -17.51 -3.22
C ALA A 98 -10.89 -17.58 -2.81
N THR A 99 -11.37 -18.76 -2.45
CA THR A 99 -12.77 -19.00 -2.07
C THR A 99 -12.85 -19.42 -0.62
N THR A 100 -13.82 -18.88 0.12
CA THR A 100 -14.09 -19.28 1.51
C THR A 100 -15.43 -20.00 1.57
N VAL A 101 -15.43 -21.23 2.10
CA VAL A 101 -16.61 -22.05 2.32
C VAL A 101 -16.55 -22.59 3.75
N ASP A 102 -17.62 -22.41 4.52
CA ASP A 102 -17.72 -22.86 5.92
C ASP A 102 -16.52 -22.44 6.80
N GLY A 103 -16.03 -21.21 6.61
CA GLY A 103 -14.89 -20.68 7.35
C GLY A 103 -13.52 -21.15 6.86
N ILE A 104 -13.46 -22.02 5.86
CA ILE A 104 -12.21 -22.54 5.26
C ILE A 104 -11.91 -21.76 3.99
N THR A 105 -10.71 -21.20 3.89
CA THR A 105 -10.28 -20.48 2.68
C THR A 105 -9.38 -21.36 1.82
N TYR A 106 -9.77 -21.53 0.57
CA TYR A 106 -9.07 -22.35 -0.42
C TYR A 106 -8.29 -21.47 -1.39
N ALA A 107 -6.97 -21.63 -1.40
CA ALA A 107 -6.10 -20.96 -2.37
C ALA A 107 -6.22 -21.61 -3.76
N LYS A 108 -6.00 -20.81 -4.80
CA LYS A 108 -5.87 -21.29 -6.16
C LYS A 108 -4.40 -21.45 -6.55
N SER A 109 -4.11 -22.39 -7.45
CA SER A 109 -2.75 -22.60 -7.97
C SER A 109 -2.19 -21.39 -8.76
N LYS A 110 -3.08 -20.55 -9.29
CA LYS A 110 -2.75 -19.25 -9.90
C LYS A 110 -3.52 -18.15 -9.17
N PRO A 111 -2.93 -17.56 -8.12
CA PRO A 111 -3.57 -16.46 -7.41
C PRO A 111 -3.65 -15.22 -8.30
N THR A 112 -4.70 -14.43 -8.13
CA THR A 112 -4.85 -13.13 -8.77
C THR A 112 -4.71 -12.02 -7.75
N ALA A 113 -4.12 -10.89 -8.16
CA ALA A 113 -4.03 -9.71 -7.29
C ALA A 113 -5.42 -9.10 -7.03
N GLU A 114 -5.59 -8.52 -5.86
CA GLU A 114 -6.73 -7.66 -5.56
C GLU A 114 -6.40 -6.26 -6.05
N HIS A 115 -7.28 -5.68 -6.90
CA HIS A 115 -7.11 -4.32 -7.40
C HIS A 115 -7.85 -3.34 -6.49
N CYS A 116 -7.18 -2.30 -6.03
CA CYS A 116 -7.78 -1.30 -5.15
C CYS A 116 -7.12 0.07 -5.31
N ALA A 117 -7.78 1.11 -4.77
CA ALA A 117 -7.13 2.35 -4.40
C ALA A 117 -6.57 2.23 -2.99
N LEU A 118 -5.43 2.89 -2.72
CA LEU A 118 -4.71 2.86 -1.46
C LEU A 118 -4.66 4.26 -0.85
N LEU A 119 -4.96 4.37 0.44
CA LEU A 119 -4.78 5.58 1.22
C LEU A 119 -4.06 5.25 2.53
N ILE A 120 -2.92 5.89 2.75
CA ILE A 120 -2.19 5.83 4.02
C ILE A 120 -2.42 7.15 4.74
N VAL A 121 -2.89 7.07 5.97
CA VAL A 121 -3.10 8.22 6.84
C VAL A 121 -2.09 8.17 7.97
N ILE A 122 -1.22 9.16 8.04
CA ILE A 122 -0.25 9.31 9.13
C ILE A 122 -0.67 10.50 9.98
N GLU A 123 -0.84 10.27 11.28
CA GLU A 123 -1.19 11.32 12.24
C GLU A 123 -0.07 11.51 13.26
N ASP A 124 0.25 12.78 13.56
CA ASP A 124 1.22 13.21 14.56
C ASP A 124 0.78 14.53 15.16
N GLU A 125 0.39 14.53 16.44
CA GLU A 125 0.04 15.73 17.24
C GLU A 125 -0.81 16.78 16.49
N GLY A 126 -1.85 16.32 15.77
CA GLY A 126 -2.74 17.20 14.99
C GLY A 126 -2.28 17.51 13.56
N ASN A 127 -1.09 17.06 13.17
CA ASN A 127 -0.66 17.03 11.79
C ASN A 127 -1.15 15.74 11.13
N VAL A 128 -1.62 15.86 9.91
CA VAL A 128 -2.12 14.73 9.11
C VAL A 128 -1.43 14.75 7.76
N CYS A 129 -0.84 13.62 7.39
CA CYS A 129 -0.24 13.40 6.08
C CYS A 129 -0.96 12.26 5.37
N PHE A 130 -1.34 12.47 4.12
CA PHE A 130 -1.94 11.46 3.27
C PHE A 130 -0.96 11.03 2.18
N ILE A 131 -0.88 9.71 1.96
CA ILE A 131 -0.25 9.13 0.78
C ILE A 131 -1.34 8.35 0.07
N HIS A 132 -1.61 8.69 -1.18
CA HIS A 132 -2.69 8.11 -1.97
C HIS A 132 -2.16 7.54 -3.29
N ALA A 133 -2.66 6.35 -3.63
CA ALA A 133 -2.50 5.75 -4.94
C ALA A 133 -3.88 5.37 -5.48
N GLY A 134 -4.24 5.87 -6.66
CA GLY A 134 -5.54 5.58 -7.28
C GLY A 134 -5.67 4.13 -7.71
N LYS A 135 -4.54 3.47 -7.98
CA LYS A 135 -4.51 2.07 -8.39
C LYS A 135 -3.32 1.35 -7.78
N ALA A 136 -3.60 0.25 -7.09
CA ALA A 136 -2.60 -0.64 -6.52
C ALA A 136 -3.08 -2.09 -6.60
N ASP A 137 -2.13 -3.00 -6.70
CA ASP A 137 -2.37 -4.44 -6.67
C ASP A 137 -1.86 -5.01 -5.36
N ILE A 138 -2.70 -5.75 -4.66
CA ILE A 138 -2.34 -6.44 -3.42
C ILE A 138 -1.89 -7.85 -3.76
N VAL A 139 -0.67 -8.19 -3.31
CA VAL A 139 -0.08 -9.53 -3.48
C VAL A 139 0.58 -9.98 -2.17
N ALA A 140 0.80 -11.27 -2.02
CA ALA A 140 1.60 -11.80 -0.91
C ALA A 140 3.06 -11.30 -1.00
N ASN A 141 3.66 -11.04 0.16
CA ASN A 141 5.05 -10.58 0.26
C ASN A 141 5.90 -11.56 1.08
N GLY A 142 6.13 -12.74 0.53
CA GLY A 142 6.93 -13.77 1.16
C GLY A 142 6.11 -14.81 1.93
N ASP A 143 6.80 -15.54 2.78
CA ASP A 143 6.23 -16.66 3.50
C ASP A 143 5.42 -16.22 4.71
N PHE A 144 4.36 -16.95 4.99
CA PHE A 144 3.63 -16.87 6.24
C PHE A 144 4.33 -17.77 7.26
N ASP A 145 4.85 -17.17 8.32
CA ASP A 145 5.55 -17.87 9.39
C ASP A 145 4.78 -17.77 10.72
N ALA A 146 4.45 -18.92 11.29
CA ALA A 146 3.79 -19.07 12.58
C ALA A 146 4.63 -19.96 13.53
N SER A 147 5.93 -20.06 13.28
CA SER A 147 6.83 -20.96 14.05
C SER A 147 7.18 -20.44 15.44
N ASN A 148 7.06 -19.13 15.69
CA ASN A 148 7.32 -18.54 16.98
C ASN A 148 6.02 -18.28 17.74
N ILE A 149 5.83 -18.95 18.89
CA ILE A 149 4.62 -18.81 19.72
C ILE A 149 4.64 -17.57 20.62
N GLU A 150 5.79 -16.89 20.72
CA GLU A 150 5.95 -15.70 21.57
C GLU A 150 5.63 -14.41 20.78
N ASP A 151 5.64 -14.48 19.45
CA ASP A 151 5.37 -13.34 18.56
C ASP A 151 3.95 -13.38 18.00
N LEU A 152 3.41 -12.19 17.73
CA LEU A 152 2.17 -12.07 17.00
C LEU A 152 2.38 -12.50 15.54
N VAL A 153 1.61 -13.50 15.14
CA VAL A 153 1.63 -13.96 13.75
C VAL A 153 1.15 -12.84 12.82
N ALA A 154 1.82 -12.69 11.68
CA ALA A 154 1.52 -11.66 10.70
C ALA A 154 1.38 -12.24 9.29
N LEU A 155 0.48 -11.65 8.50
CA LEU A 155 0.35 -11.90 7.07
C LEU A 155 1.15 -10.83 6.31
N PRO A 156 2.29 -11.19 5.69
CA PRO A 156 3.06 -10.24 4.90
C PRO A 156 2.36 -10.01 3.56
N ILE A 157 1.96 -8.77 3.30
CA ILE A 157 1.39 -8.35 2.03
C ILE A 157 2.12 -7.16 1.44
N LYS A 158 2.01 -7.00 0.14
CA LYS A 158 2.63 -5.93 -0.62
C LYS A 158 1.60 -5.29 -1.55
N PHE A 159 1.61 -3.98 -1.59
CA PHE A 159 0.89 -3.20 -2.60
C PHE A 159 1.87 -2.77 -3.67
N GLU A 160 1.66 -3.21 -4.89
CA GLU A 160 2.35 -2.68 -6.06
C GLU A 160 1.56 -1.49 -6.59
N ILE A 161 2.14 -0.31 -6.54
CA ILE A 161 1.50 0.92 -7.01
C ILE A 161 1.62 0.98 -8.52
N LEU A 162 0.48 1.06 -9.19
CA LEU A 162 0.38 1.12 -10.65
C LEU A 162 0.21 2.56 -11.12
N GLU A 163 0.70 2.84 -12.32
CA GLU A 163 0.48 4.13 -12.97
C GLU A 163 -1.02 4.40 -13.22
N ASP A 164 -1.43 5.61 -12.87
CA ASP A 164 -2.74 6.13 -13.21
C ASP A 164 -2.62 6.96 -14.50
N LYS A 165 -2.91 6.33 -15.62
CA LYS A 165 -2.80 6.95 -16.96
C LYS A 165 -3.71 8.17 -17.15
N GLU A 166 -4.70 8.39 -16.28
CA GLU A 166 -5.61 9.53 -16.41
C GLU A 166 -5.08 10.84 -15.80
N LYS A 167 -4.02 10.78 -15.00
CA LYS A 167 -3.44 11.96 -14.33
C LYS A 167 -2.21 12.55 -15.02
N GLU A 168 -1.81 12.03 -16.15
CA GLU A 168 -0.74 12.62 -16.99
C GLU A 168 -1.22 13.78 -17.90
N LYS A 169 -2.32 14.45 -17.55
CA LYS A 169 -2.79 15.63 -18.30
C LYS A 169 -2.67 16.89 -17.47
#